data_e23cf63f494fca037343be7f3c11092b
#
_entry.id   e23cf63f494fca037343be7f3c11092b
#
_cell.length_a   1.000
_cell.length_b   1.000
_cell.length_c   1.000
_cell.angle_alpha   90.00
_cell.angle_beta   90.00
_cell.angle_gamma   90.00
#
_symmetry.space_group_name_H-M   'P 1'
#
loop_
_entity.id
_entity.type
_entity.pdbx_description
1 polymer ?
#
loop_
_entity_poly.entity_id
_entity_poly.type
_entity_poly.pdbx_seq_one_letter_code
_entity_poly.pdbx_strand_id
1 'polypeptide(L)'
;MKNLRKLLHLYLKSIHPRVYFQVAPETAQFPYLVYDFTQITSDGEEFETVAVDVDGWDMPANGNTTALETLMQTVNDALNKKTLTTEGLAVTFYLDRKIPLLDDNKKIRRRKYIYEARLFGRS
;
A
#
# COMPACT_ATOMS: atom_id res chain seq x y z
N MET A 1 -9.96 12.02 -2.93
CA MET A 1 -8.98 10.93 -2.99
C MET A 1 -7.92 11.09 -4.09
N LYS A 2 -8.15 11.99 -5.02
CA LYS A 2 -7.19 12.20 -6.11
C LYS A 2 -5.80 12.64 -5.61
N ASN A 3 -5.74 13.56 -4.66
CA ASN A 3 -4.47 14.06 -4.15
C ASN A 3 -3.73 13.02 -3.31
N LEU A 4 -4.45 12.29 -2.46
CA LEU A 4 -3.87 11.18 -1.69
C LEU A 4 -3.32 10.10 -2.60
N ARG A 5 -4.10 9.70 -3.61
CA ARG A 5 -3.67 8.68 -4.56
C ARG A 5 -2.39 9.09 -5.27
N LYS A 6 -2.34 10.31 -5.78
CA LYS A 6 -1.15 10.80 -6.48
C LYS A 6 0.08 10.83 -5.57
N LEU A 7 -0.09 11.34 -4.35
CA LEU A 7 0.99 11.44 -3.38
C LEU A 7 1.53 10.05 -3.00
N LEU A 8 0.63 9.13 -2.65
CA LEU A 8 1.01 7.77 -2.24
C LEU A 8 1.61 7.00 -3.41
N HIS A 9 1.07 7.15 -4.61
CA HIS A 9 1.60 6.45 -5.79
C HIS A 9 3.05 6.83 -6.05
N LEU A 10 3.35 8.12 -6.06
CA LEU A 10 4.72 8.60 -6.25
C LEU A 10 5.65 8.10 -5.15
N TYR A 11 5.17 8.08 -3.92
CA TYR A 11 5.98 7.61 -2.80
C TYR A 11 6.28 6.12 -2.89
N LEU A 12 5.27 5.29 -3.19
CA LEU A 12 5.46 3.85 -3.36
C LEU A 12 6.36 3.53 -4.55
N LYS A 13 6.24 4.30 -5.64
CA LYS A 13 7.13 4.14 -6.81
C LYS A 13 8.59 4.45 -6.48
N SER A 14 8.85 5.29 -5.49
CA SER A 14 10.21 5.54 -5.04
C SER A 14 10.80 4.35 -4.25
N ILE A 15 9.95 3.46 -3.75
CA ILE A 15 10.34 2.28 -2.99
C ILE A 15 10.48 1.06 -3.91
N HIS A 16 9.54 0.91 -4.86
CA HIS A 16 9.49 -0.25 -5.74
C HIS A 16 9.01 0.18 -7.14
N PRO A 17 9.63 -0.33 -8.22
CA PRO A 17 9.29 0.16 -9.57
C PRO A 17 7.92 -0.29 -10.08
N ARG A 18 7.37 -1.40 -9.57
CA ARG A 18 6.11 -1.96 -10.05
C ARG A 18 5.02 -1.77 -9.01
N VAL A 19 4.26 -0.69 -9.15
CA VAL A 19 3.19 -0.29 -8.23
C VAL A 19 1.93 0.00 -9.06
N TYR A 20 0.81 -0.58 -8.64
CA TYR A 20 -0.47 -0.43 -9.32
C TYR A 20 -1.56 -0.05 -8.33
N PHE A 21 -2.54 0.72 -8.80
CA PHE A 21 -3.70 1.09 -8.00
C PHE A 21 -4.86 0.14 -8.30
N GLN A 22 -5.41 -0.46 -7.24
CA GLN A 22 -6.56 -1.39 -7.24
C GLN A 22 -6.32 -2.71 -7.96
N VAL A 23 -5.78 -2.69 -9.18
CA VAL A 23 -5.56 -3.92 -9.93
C VAL A 23 -4.29 -3.81 -10.77
N ALA A 24 -3.52 -4.89 -10.81
CA ALA A 24 -2.34 -5.00 -11.68
C ALA A 24 -2.76 -5.62 -13.02
N PRO A 25 -2.12 -5.22 -14.13
CA PRO A 25 -2.38 -5.87 -15.41
C PRO A 25 -1.92 -7.34 -15.38
N GLU A 26 -2.53 -8.18 -16.22
CA GLU A 26 -2.14 -9.61 -16.29
C GLU A 26 -0.68 -9.80 -16.67
N THR A 27 -0.10 -8.82 -17.36
CA THR A 27 1.30 -8.84 -17.78
C THR A 27 2.26 -8.33 -16.72
N ALA A 28 1.77 -7.94 -15.53
CA ALA A 28 2.63 -7.42 -14.47
C ALA A 28 3.67 -8.46 -14.05
N GLN A 29 4.90 -8.00 -13.89
CA GLN A 29 6.01 -8.85 -13.47
C GLN A 29 6.10 -8.90 -11.94
N PHE A 30 6.33 -10.09 -11.42
CA PHE A 30 6.53 -10.30 -9.98
C PHE A 30 7.95 -9.88 -9.56
N PRO A 31 8.15 -9.45 -8.32
CA PRO A 31 7.11 -9.03 -7.39
C PRO A 31 6.56 -7.65 -7.73
N TYR A 32 5.32 -7.38 -7.32
CA TYR A 32 4.72 -6.06 -7.51
C TYR A 32 3.85 -5.70 -6.31
N LEU A 33 3.54 -4.41 -6.20
CA LEU A 33 2.66 -3.88 -5.16
C LEU A 33 1.35 -3.40 -5.78
N VAL A 34 0.25 -3.67 -5.09
CA VAL A 34 -1.07 -3.13 -5.41
C VAL A 34 -1.58 -2.42 -4.16
N TYR A 35 -2.05 -1.19 -4.29
CA TYR A 35 -2.64 -0.49 -3.17
C TYR A 35 -4.06 -0.06 -3.49
N ASP A 36 -4.86 0.09 -2.43
CA ASP A 36 -6.26 0.47 -2.55
C ASP A 36 -6.70 1.23 -1.31
N PHE A 37 -7.74 2.03 -1.43
CA PHE A 37 -8.40 2.71 -0.34
C PHE A 37 -9.72 2.00 -0.08
N THR A 38 -9.83 1.31 1.06
CA THR A 38 -10.94 0.39 1.29
C THR A 38 -12.01 0.95 2.22
N GLN A 39 -11.69 1.98 2.99
CA GLN A 39 -12.67 2.62 3.87
C GLN A 39 -12.24 4.05 4.13
N ILE A 40 -13.20 4.97 4.03
CA ILE A 40 -12.98 6.39 4.26
C ILE A 40 -13.96 6.84 5.33
N THR A 41 -13.44 7.41 6.42
CA THR A 41 -14.23 7.93 7.51
C THR A 41 -13.92 9.42 7.67
N SER A 42 -14.95 10.25 7.69
CA SER A 42 -14.81 11.69 7.86
C SER A 42 -15.48 12.12 9.16
N ASP A 43 -14.90 13.11 9.83
CA ASP A 43 -15.53 13.72 11.01
C ASP A 43 -16.47 14.89 10.64
N GLY A 44 -16.68 15.12 9.34
CA GLY A 44 -17.50 16.21 8.84
C GLY A 44 -16.74 17.54 8.68
N GLU A 45 -15.45 17.55 9.00
CA GLU A 45 -14.60 18.73 8.86
C GLU A 45 -13.43 18.46 7.91
N GLU A 46 -12.23 18.89 8.25
CA GLU A 46 -11.06 18.72 7.39
C GLU A 46 -10.29 17.42 7.64
N PHE A 47 -10.69 16.67 8.66
CA PHE A 47 -10.01 15.46 9.07
C PHE A 47 -10.71 14.22 8.50
N GLU A 48 -9.93 13.40 7.82
CA GLU A 48 -10.40 12.11 7.29
C GLU A 48 -9.45 10.99 7.70
N THR A 49 -9.98 9.81 7.89
CA THR A 49 -9.22 8.58 8.10
C THR A 49 -9.52 7.63 6.96
N VAL A 50 -8.47 7.11 6.34
CA VAL A 50 -8.59 6.21 5.19
C VAL A 50 -7.87 4.90 5.53
N ALA A 51 -8.55 3.78 5.31
CA ALA A 51 -7.90 2.48 5.37
C ALA A 51 -7.19 2.24 4.02
N VAL A 52 -5.88 2.09 4.08
CA VAL A 52 -5.05 1.88 2.90
C VAL A 52 -4.50 0.47 2.94
N ASP A 53 -4.84 -0.32 1.94
CA ASP A 53 -4.30 -1.66 1.77
C ASP A 53 -3.09 -1.59 0.85
N VAL A 54 -1.97 -2.17 1.26
CA VAL A 54 -0.80 -2.35 0.39
C VAL A 54 -0.55 -3.85 0.29
N ASP A 55 -0.75 -4.39 -0.91
CA ASP A 55 -0.62 -5.81 -1.22
C ASP A 55 0.67 -6.06 -2.00
N GLY A 56 1.54 -6.89 -1.43
CA GLY A 56 2.68 -7.41 -2.16
C GLY A 56 2.35 -8.77 -2.77
N TRP A 57 2.67 -8.92 -4.06
CA TRP A 57 2.42 -10.13 -4.83
C TRP A 57 3.75 -10.67 -5.36
N ASP A 58 3.98 -11.97 -5.18
CA ASP A 58 5.16 -12.63 -5.70
C ASP A 58 4.83 -14.05 -6.15
N MET A 59 5.64 -14.58 -7.05
CA MET A 59 5.53 -15.97 -7.49
C MET A 59 6.94 -16.58 -7.48
N PRO A 60 7.46 -16.91 -6.29
CA PRO A 60 8.81 -17.43 -6.18
C PRO A 60 8.90 -18.86 -6.73
N ALA A 61 9.96 -19.14 -7.49
CA ALA A 61 10.13 -20.41 -8.19
C ALA A 61 10.15 -21.62 -7.26
N ASN A 62 10.63 -21.45 -6.02
CA ASN A 62 10.77 -22.52 -5.04
C ASN A 62 9.82 -22.37 -3.84
N GLY A 63 8.85 -21.44 -3.91
CA GLY A 63 7.94 -21.13 -2.80
C GLY A 63 8.57 -20.32 -1.67
N ASN A 64 9.81 -19.89 -1.81
CA ASN A 64 10.49 -19.10 -0.77
C ASN A 64 9.99 -17.65 -0.77
N THR A 65 9.36 -17.22 0.31
CA THR A 65 8.75 -15.89 0.43
C THR A 65 9.71 -14.81 0.97
N THR A 66 11.00 -15.11 1.09
CA THR A 66 11.97 -14.17 1.68
C THR A 66 12.00 -12.83 0.94
N ALA A 67 12.01 -12.85 -0.41
CA ALA A 67 12.02 -11.62 -1.20
C ALA A 67 10.75 -10.80 -0.98
N LEU A 68 9.59 -11.46 -0.91
CA LEU A 68 8.32 -10.79 -0.64
C LEU A 68 8.29 -10.20 0.78
N GLU A 69 8.75 -10.95 1.77
CA GLU A 69 8.82 -10.46 3.15
C GLU A 69 9.75 -9.25 3.26
N THR A 70 10.88 -9.28 2.57
CA THR A 70 11.83 -8.16 2.53
C THR A 70 11.20 -6.94 1.88
N LEU A 71 10.47 -7.12 0.77
CA LEU A 71 9.77 -6.02 0.10
C LEU A 71 8.75 -5.39 1.05
N MET A 72 7.94 -6.20 1.71
CA MET A 72 6.92 -5.67 2.62
C MET A 72 7.53 -5.01 3.85
N GLN A 73 8.67 -5.52 4.34
CA GLN A 73 9.39 -4.86 5.43
C GLN A 73 9.90 -3.48 4.99
N THR A 74 10.43 -3.38 3.78
CA THR A 74 10.87 -2.10 3.20
C THR A 74 9.71 -1.12 3.10
N VAL A 75 8.55 -1.58 2.63
CA VAL A 75 7.35 -0.75 2.55
C VAL A 75 6.94 -0.26 3.95
N ASN A 76 6.93 -1.16 4.93
CA ASN A 76 6.52 -0.79 6.28
C ASN A 76 7.50 0.19 6.93
N ASP A 77 8.82 -0.02 6.75
CA ASP A 77 9.82 0.90 7.27
C ASP A 77 9.66 2.30 6.67
N ALA A 78 9.21 2.37 5.42
CA ALA A 78 9.00 3.64 4.73
C ALA A 78 7.68 4.32 5.08
N LEU A 79 6.62 3.54 5.39
CA LEU A 79 5.27 4.09 5.58
C LEU A 79 4.88 4.26 7.05
N ASN A 80 5.21 3.29 7.90
CA ASN A 80 4.71 3.31 9.27
C ASN A 80 5.20 4.54 10.02
N LYS A 81 4.26 5.31 10.55
CA LYS A 81 4.51 6.58 11.27
C LYS A 81 5.12 7.67 10.38
N LYS A 82 5.02 7.50 9.05
CA LYS A 82 5.52 8.50 8.10
C LYS A 82 4.44 9.52 7.78
N THR A 83 4.82 10.79 7.77
CA THR A 83 3.97 11.86 7.29
C THR A 83 4.44 12.30 5.92
N LEU A 84 3.53 12.27 4.95
CA LEU A 84 3.74 12.79 3.61
C LEU A 84 2.94 14.07 3.46
N THR A 85 3.54 15.06 2.81
CA THR A 85 2.90 16.35 2.61
C THR A 85 2.95 16.74 1.16
N THR A 86 1.90 17.38 0.71
CA THR A 86 1.85 18.10 -0.56
C THR A 86 1.03 19.36 -0.33
N GLU A 87 0.90 20.20 -1.36
CA GLU A 87 0.13 21.42 -1.22
C GLU A 87 -1.32 21.11 -0.83
N GLY A 88 -1.74 21.59 0.33
CA GLY A 88 -3.11 21.41 0.83
C GLY A 88 -3.42 20.05 1.45
N LEU A 89 -2.43 19.18 1.62
CA LEU A 89 -2.65 17.85 2.22
C LEU A 89 -1.45 17.42 3.05
N ALA A 90 -1.73 16.93 4.27
CA ALA A 90 -0.76 16.22 5.09
C ALA A 90 -1.39 14.87 5.47
N VAL A 91 -0.66 13.79 5.34
CA VAL A 91 -1.15 12.45 5.68
C VAL A 91 -0.10 11.69 6.46
N THR A 92 -0.53 11.07 7.57
CA THR A 92 0.34 10.23 8.41
C THR A 92 -0.21 8.80 8.39
N PHE A 93 0.66 7.84 8.14
CA PHE A 93 0.30 6.43 8.02
C PHE A 93 0.69 5.69 9.30
N TYR A 94 -0.21 4.84 9.78
CA TYR A 94 0.03 3.95 10.92
C TYR A 94 -0.33 2.54 10.54
N LEU A 95 0.58 1.59 10.73
CA LEU A 95 0.29 0.19 10.48
C LEU A 95 -0.81 -0.29 11.42
N ASP A 96 -1.89 -0.83 10.86
CA ASP A 96 -3.00 -1.42 11.60
C ASP A 96 -2.82 -2.93 11.74
N ARG A 97 -2.63 -3.64 10.62
CA ARG A 97 -2.43 -5.08 10.66
C ARG A 97 -1.74 -5.60 9.41
N LYS A 98 -1.21 -6.82 9.55
CA LYS A 98 -0.57 -7.58 8.48
C LYS A 98 -1.36 -8.86 8.26
N ILE A 99 -1.68 -9.18 7.01
CA ILE A 99 -2.46 -10.36 6.67
C ILE A 99 -1.69 -11.18 5.63
N PRO A 100 -1.23 -12.40 5.97
CA PRO A 100 -0.71 -13.31 4.96
C PRO A 100 -1.89 -13.90 4.18
N LEU A 101 -1.81 -13.87 2.85
CA LEU A 101 -2.87 -14.35 1.97
C LEU A 101 -2.30 -15.37 1.01
N LEU A 102 -3.13 -16.36 0.67
CA LEU A 102 -2.86 -17.31 -0.40
C LEU A 102 -3.80 -16.97 -1.56
N ASP A 103 -3.27 -17.07 -2.78
CA ASP A 103 -4.06 -16.92 -3.98
C ASP A 103 -4.62 -18.28 -4.41
N ASP A 104 -5.65 -18.29 -5.28
CA ASP A 104 -6.18 -19.51 -5.88
C ASP A 104 -5.10 -20.27 -6.64
N ASN A 105 -4.19 -19.52 -7.28
CA ASN A 105 -2.97 -20.10 -7.83
C ASN A 105 -1.97 -20.33 -6.69
N LYS A 106 -1.71 -21.58 -6.36
CA LYS A 106 -0.85 -21.97 -5.23
C LYS A 106 0.60 -21.50 -5.36
N LYS A 107 1.02 -21.12 -6.56
CA LYS A 107 2.37 -20.59 -6.79
C LYS A 107 2.51 -19.13 -6.39
N ILE A 108 1.39 -18.41 -6.30
CA ILE A 108 1.39 -17.00 -5.96
C ILE A 108 1.33 -16.84 -4.44
N ARG A 109 2.17 -15.96 -3.92
CA ARG A 109 2.19 -15.58 -2.50
C ARG A 109 1.84 -14.11 -2.39
N ARG A 110 1.04 -13.78 -1.36
CA ARG A 110 0.57 -12.42 -1.12
C ARG A 110 0.74 -12.04 0.33
N ARG A 111 1.07 -10.77 0.55
CA ARG A 111 1.10 -10.18 1.89
C ARG A 111 0.37 -8.85 1.83
N LYS A 112 -0.66 -8.70 2.65
CA LYS A 112 -1.43 -7.46 2.71
C LYS A 112 -1.12 -6.75 4.02
N TYR A 113 -0.63 -5.52 3.93
CA TYR A 113 -0.44 -4.64 5.07
C TYR A 113 -1.51 -3.56 5.00
N ILE A 114 -2.27 -3.39 6.09
CA ILE A 114 -3.34 -2.41 6.16
C ILE A 114 -2.88 -1.28 7.05
N TYR A 115 -2.97 -0.06 6.52
CA TYR A 115 -2.59 1.16 7.23
C TYR A 115 -3.80 2.03 7.49
N GLU A 116 -3.81 2.69 8.64
CA GLU A 116 -4.70 3.80 8.90
C GLU A 116 -3.98 5.08 8.46
N ALA A 117 -4.50 5.72 7.44
CA ALA A 117 -3.98 6.99 6.96
C ALA A 117 -4.84 8.11 7.53
N ARG A 118 -4.22 9.00 8.30
CA ARG A 118 -4.90 10.17 8.88
C ARG A 118 -4.57 11.39 8.04
N LEU A 119 -5.60 11.93 7.41
CA LEU A 119 -5.48 13.03 6.47
C LEU A 119 -5.92 14.33 7.11
N PHE A 120 -5.15 15.37 6.84
CA PHE A 120 -5.52 16.74 7.16
C PHE A 120 -5.41 17.55 5.89
N GLY A 121 -6.51 18.21 5.50
CA GLY A 121 -6.58 18.98 4.27
C GLY A 121 -7.35 18.28 3.18
N ARG A 122 -7.04 18.60 1.93
CA ARG A 122 -7.78 18.10 0.77
C ARG A 122 -7.18 16.80 0.22
N SER A 123 -7.92 15.75 0.37
CA SER A 123 -7.52 14.45 -0.15
C SER A 123 -7.71 14.35 -1.67
#